data_991391e30aa18b1721cd9e9d1ebf7390
#
_entry.id   991391e30aa18b1721cd9e9d1ebf7390
#
_cell.length_a   1.000
_cell.length_b   1.000
_cell.length_c   1.000
_cell.angle_alpha   90.00
_cell.angle_beta   90.00
_cell.angle_gamma   90.00
#
_symmetry.space_group_name_H-M   'P 1'
#
loop_
_entity.id
_entity.type
_entity.pdbx_description
1 polymer ?
#
loop_
_entity_poly.entity_id
_entity_poly.type
_entity_poly.pdbx_seq_one_letter_code
_entity_poly.pdbx_strand_id
1 'polypeptide(L)'
;WNSKRAKKYRKINYIPDHWGTSVNVQTMVFGNMGENCVTGVAFTRNPSTGEKELFGEYLINAQGEDVVAGTRTPQYITKKASKEANAKELSMEESMPKVFKEFKKFSKKLEIHYRDMQDIEFTVENNKLWMLQTRSGKRTAKAAIKIAVDMVKEKLISTKEAVLRVDPNILDTLLHPTLDEKAEKKIIATGLPASPGAASGKVT
;
A
#
# COMPACT_ATOMS: atom_id res chain seq x y z
N TRP A 1 19.35 -17.04 -2.13
CA TRP A 1 18.77 -18.18 -2.86
C TRP A 1 19.07 -19.53 -2.20
N ASN A 2 20.27 -19.70 -1.64
CA ASN A 2 20.74 -20.97 -1.09
C ASN A 2 20.50 -21.16 0.41
N SER A 3 19.87 -20.21 1.11
CA SER A 3 19.49 -20.39 2.51
C SER A 3 18.47 -21.53 2.68
N LYS A 4 18.45 -22.16 3.86
CA LYS A 4 17.47 -23.22 4.18
C LYS A 4 16.02 -22.74 3.98
N ARG A 5 15.73 -21.48 4.34
CA ARG A 5 14.41 -20.85 4.17
C ARG A 5 14.03 -20.73 2.70
N ALA A 6 14.95 -20.23 1.84
CA ALA A 6 14.69 -20.08 0.42
C ALA A 6 14.47 -21.41 -0.28
N LYS A 7 15.27 -22.44 0.04
CA LYS A 7 15.08 -23.80 -0.48
C LYS A 7 13.72 -24.39 -0.11
N LYS A 8 13.30 -24.25 1.17
CA LYS A 8 11.98 -24.69 1.62
C LYS A 8 10.84 -23.96 0.93
N TYR A 9 10.97 -22.64 0.76
CA TYR A 9 10.00 -21.82 0.05
C TYR A 9 9.82 -22.27 -1.41
N ARG A 10 10.92 -22.47 -2.14
CA ARG A 10 10.85 -22.96 -3.51
C ARG A 10 10.15 -24.31 -3.62
N LYS A 11 10.49 -25.25 -2.73
CA LYS A 11 9.85 -26.57 -2.70
C LYS A 11 8.33 -26.48 -2.48
N ILE A 12 7.89 -25.64 -1.55
CA ILE A 12 6.45 -25.45 -1.24
C ILE A 12 5.72 -24.82 -2.43
N ASN A 13 6.38 -23.87 -3.13
CA ASN A 13 5.77 -23.12 -4.23
C ASN A 13 6.09 -23.70 -5.61
N TYR A 14 6.66 -24.92 -5.69
CA TYR A 14 7.03 -25.60 -6.94
C TYR A 14 7.92 -24.76 -7.86
N ILE A 15 8.82 -23.95 -7.27
CA ILE A 15 9.77 -23.13 -8.03
C ILE A 15 11.01 -23.96 -8.35
N PRO A 16 11.42 -24.07 -9.63
CA PRO A 16 12.58 -24.85 -10.04
C PRO A 16 13.88 -24.39 -9.38
N ASP A 17 14.69 -25.32 -8.90
CA ASP A 17 15.96 -25.00 -8.22
C ASP A 17 17.02 -24.39 -9.15
N HIS A 18 16.93 -24.64 -10.46
CA HIS A 18 17.84 -24.08 -11.46
C HIS A 18 17.55 -22.61 -11.82
N TRP A 19 16.42 -22.06 -11.36
CA TRP A 19 16.18 -20.63 -11.48
C TRP A 19 17.11 -19.86 -10.57
N GLY A 20 17.48 -18.66 -11.01
CA GLY A 20 18.23 -17.70 -10.21
C GLY A 20 17.32 -16.62 -9.61
N THR A 21 17.98 -15.61 -9.06
CA THR A 21 17.34 -14.36 -8.63
C THR A 21 18.06 -13.19 -9.29
N SER A 22 17.32 -12.17 -9.64
CA SER A 22 17.91 -10.93 -10.13
C SER A 22 18.38 -10.05 -8.97
N VAL A 23 19.40 -9.25 -9.24
CA VAL A 23 19.95 -8.26 -8.31
C VAL A 23 20.00 -6.92 -9.02
N ASN A 24 19.41 -5.91 -8.38
CA ASN A 24 19.50 -4.53 -8.83
C ASN A 24 20.56 -3.79 -8.00
N VAL A 25 21.49 -3.13 -8.68
CA VAL A 25 22.43 -2.21 -8.03
C VAL A 25 21.96 -0.79 -8.31
N GLN A 26 21.60 -0.05 -7.27
CA GLN A 26 21.10 1.31 -7.41
C GLN A 26 21.80 2.25 -6.44
N THR A 27 21.77 3.55 -6.74
CA THR A 27 22.30 4.59 -5.87
C THR A 27 21.62 4.52 -4.50
N MET A 28 22.42 4.63 -3.45
CA MET A 28 21.90 4.77 -2.11
C MET A 28 21.46 6.20 -1.88
N VAL A 29 20.26 6.38 -1.30
CA VAL A 29 19.67 7.68 -0.96
C VAL A 29 19.18 7.67 0.47
N PHE A 30 19.22 8.83 1.12
CA PHE A 30 19.02 8.92 2.56
C PHE A 30 17.85 9.84 2.90
N GLY A 31 16.82 9.28 3.53
CA GLY A 31 15.67 10.02 4.06
C GLY A 31 15.88 10.63 5.44
N ASN A 32 17.07 10.43 6.03
CA ASN A 32 17.43 10.82 7.39
C ASN A 32 18.60 11.83 7.47
N MET A 33 18.72 12.69 6.48
CA MET A 33 19.76 13.74 6.45
C MET A 33 19.22 15.13 6.82
N GLY A 34 18.14 15.20 7.59
CA GLY A 34 17.54 16.43 8.08
C GLY A 34 16.08 16.60 7.68
N GLU A 35 15.51 17.76 8.00
CA GLU A 35 14.07 18.05 7.84
C GLU A 35 13.61 18.11 6.38
N ASN A 36 14.51 18.26 5.42
CA ASN A 36 14.22 18.25 3.99
C ASN A 36 14.29 16.85 3.39
N CYS A 37 14.42 15.83 4.24
CA CYS A 37 14.55 14.44 3.86
C CYS A 37 13.40 13.65 4.48
N VAL A 38 12.81 12.74 3.70
CA VAL A 38 11.73 11.87 4.17
C VAL A 38 11.83 10.48 3.55
N THR A 39 11.22 9.51 4.19
CA THR A 39 10.97 8.18 3.63
C THR A 39 9.50 7.85 3.78
N GLY A 40 8.92 7.19 2.78
CA GLY A 40 7.50 6.86 2.82
C GLY A 40 7.11 5.69 1.93
N VAL A 41 5.89 5.24 2.17
CA VAL A 41 5.22 4.19 1.41
C VAL A 41 3.85 4.68 0.97
N ALA A 42 3.45 4.36 -0.25
CA ALA A 42 2.18 4.80 -0.78
C ALA A 42 1.58 3.82 -1.78
N PHE A 43 0.27 3.84 -1.85
CA PHE A 43 -0.51 3.16 -2.86
C PHE A 43 -1.12 4.17 -3.83
N THR A 44 -1.20 3.82 -5.11
CA THR A 44 -1.84 4.69 -6.12
C THR A 44 -3.37 4.74 -5.98
N ARG A 45 -3.94 3.78 -5.25
CA ARG A 45 -5.36 3.71 -4.84
C ARG A 45 -5.45 3.23 -3.40
N ASN A 46 -6.55 3.53 -2.72
CA ASN A 46 -6.78 3.06 -1.36
C ASN A 46 -6.86 1.51 -1.34
N PRO A 47 -5.96 0.81 -0.64
CA PRO A 47 -5.90 -0.65 -0.64
C PRO A 47 -7.07 -1.32 0.10
N SER A 48 -7.79 -0.58 0.93
CA SER A 48 -8.94 -1.08 1.70
C SER A 48 -10.26 -0.88 0.97
N THR A 49 -10.44 0.28 0.33
CA THR A 49 -11.71 0.65 -0.32
C THR A 49 -11.67 0.53 -1.85
N GLY A 50 -10.50 0.60 -2.46
CA GLY A 50 -10.30 0.63 -3.91
C GLY A 50 -10.50 2.01 -4.54
N GLU A 51 -10.75 3.05 -3.75
CA GLU A 51 -10.93 4.40 -4.27
C GLU A 51 -9.66 4.91 -4.95
N LYS A 52 -9.85 5.66 -6.04
CA LYS A 52 -8.77 6.23 -6.85
C LYS A 52 -8.20 7.48 -6.19
N GLU A 53 -7.51 7.30 -5.09
CA GLU A 53 -6.79 8.33 -4.38
C GLU A 53 -5.46 7.81 -3.86
N LEU A 54 -4.44 8.65 -3.84
CA LEU A 54 -3.17 8.32 -3.21
C LEU A 54 -3.40 8.05 -1.72
N PHE A 55 -2.97 6.89 -1.29
CA PHE A 55 -3.06 6.45 0.11
C PHE A 55 -1.68 6.08 0.61
N GLY A 56 -1.26 6.62 1.73
CA GLY A 56 0.06 6.28 2.26
C GLY A 56 0.55 7.23 3.34
N GLU A 57 1.75 6.95 3.78
CA GLU A 57 2.36 7.57 4.94
C GLU A 57 3.83 7.89 4.67
N TYR A 58 4.37 8.87 5.39
CA TYR A 58 5.77 9.23 5.34
C TYR A 58 6.29 9.66 6.71
N LEU A 59 7.60 9.57 6.90
CA LEU A 59 8.31 10.07 8.08
C LEU A 59 9.38 11.06 7.65
N ILE A 60 9.43 12.20 8.34
CA ILE A 60 10.50 13.20 8.18
C ILE A 60 11.74 12.69 8.90
N ASN A 61 12.90 12.92 8.29
CA ASN A 61 14.21 12.57 8.84
C ASN A 61 14.26 11.10 9.31
N ALA A 62 13.97 10.17 8.40
CA ALA A 62 13.79 8.74 8.68
C ALA A 62 14.31 7.85 7.54
N GLN A 63 14.63 6.62 7.89
CA GLN A 63 14.94 5.53 6.95
C GLN A 63 13.74 4.59 6.80
N GLY A 64 13.79 3.69 5.80
CA GLY A 64 12.73 2.73 5.53
C GLY A 64 12.41 1.83 6.73
N GLU A 65 13.42 1.46 7.51
CA GLU A 65 13.27 0.66 8.73
C GLU A 65 12.40 1.36 9.78
N ASP A 66 12.49 2.68 9.90
CA ASP A 66 11.70 3.47 10.84
C ASP A 66 10.21 3.43 10.52
N VAL A 67 9.87 3.42 9.21
CA VAL A 67 8.48 3.31 8.74
C VAL A 67 7.90 1.94 9.07
N VAL A 68 8.69 0.88 8.86
CA VAL A 68 8.25 -0.51 9.07
C VAL A 68 8.21 -0.88 10.55
N ALA A 69 9.16 -0.37 11.34
CA ALA A 69 9.26 -0.69 12.77
C ALA A 69 8.14 -0.08 13.62
N GLY A 70 7.44 0.94 13.11
CA GLY A 70 6.35 1.60 13.84
C GLY A 70 6.81 2.34 15.12
N THR A 71 8.09 2.69 15.19
CA THR A 71 8.67 3.39 16.36
C THR A 71 8.25 4.85 16.45
N ARG A 72 7.82 5.43 15.33
CA ARG A 72 7.35 6.82 15.20
C ARG A 72 5.99 6.82 14.51
N THR A 73 5.13 7.76 14.86
CA THR A 73 3.84 7.95 14.18
C THR A 73 4.08 8.59 12.81
N PRO A 74 3.74 7.93 11.71
CA PRO A 74 3.92 8.50 10.38
C PRO A 74 2.86 9.56 10.08
N GLN A 75 3.19 10.45 9.15
CA GLN A 75 2.32 11.50 8.65
C GLN A 75 1.66 11.06 7.34
N TYR A 76 0.48 11.63 7.05
CA TYR A 76 -0.29 11.31 5.85
C TYR A 76 0.30 11.99 4.61
N ILE A 77 0.24 11.30 3.47
CA ILE A 77 0.71 11.85 2.20
C ILE A 77 -0.24 12.93 1.69
N THR A 78 -1.56 12.74 1.82
CA THR A 78 -2.56 13.66 1.30
C THR A 78 -3.21 14.48 2.39
N LYS A 79 -3.56 15.72 2.04
CA LYS A 79 -4.31 16.63 2.90
C LYS A 79 -5.70 16.10 3.29
N LYS A 80 -6.34 15.36 2.38
CA LYS A 80 -7.64 14.73 2.64
C LYS A 80 -7.52 13.70 3.76
N ALA A 81 -6.59 12.75 3.65
CA ALA A 81 -6.38 11.73 4.66
C ALA A 81 -6.00 12.30 6.04
N SER A 82 -5.12 13.33 6.06
CA SER A 82 -4.76 14.04 7.29
C SER A 82 -5.97 14.66 7.99
N LYS A 83 -6.86 15.31 7.22
CA LYS A 83 -8.09 15.89 7.77
C LYS A 83 -9.09 14.85 8.28
N GLU A 84 -9.30 13.77 7.54
CA GLU A 84 -10.19 12.67 7.93
C GLU A 84 -9.73 11.99 9.23
N ALA A 85 -8.41 11.90 9.42
CA ALA A 85 -7.80 11.36 10.63
C ALA A 85 -7.67 12.37 11.78
N ASN A 86 -8.06 13.63 11.59
CA ASN A 86 -7.82 14.74 12.54
C ASN A 86 -6.36 14.82 13.00
N ALA A 87 -5.42 14.56 12.07
CA ALA A 87 -4.00 14.62 12.36
C ALA A 87 -3.55 16.07 12.64
N LYS A 88 -2.60 16.20 13.58
CA LYS A 88 -2.04 17.51 13.96
C LYS A 88 -0.91 17.94 13.03
N GLU A 89 -0.19 16.98 12.50
CA GLU A 89 0.95 17.18 11.61
C GLU A 89 0.49 17.47 10.18
N LEU A 90 1.30 18.24 9.47
CA LEU A 90 1.06 18.56 8.07
C LEU A 90 1.24 17.30 7.19
N SER A 91 0.37 17.16 6.21
CA SER A 91 0.55 16.16 5.17
C SER A 91 1.74 16.50 4.25
N MET A 92 2.25 15.50 3.50
CA MET A 92 3.30 15.74 2.50
C MET A 92 2.84 16.73 1.42
N GLU A 93 1.55 16.73 1.07
CA GLU A 93 0.96 17.67 0.14
C GLU A 93 1.08 19.13 0.63
N GLU A 94 1.09 19.35 1.95
CA GLU A 94 1.22 20.67 2.57
C GLU A 94 2.67 21.04 2.86
N SER A 95 3.45 20.11 3.40
CA SER A 95 4.84 20.35 3.82
C SER A 95 5.82 20.39 2.63
N MET A 96 5.58 19.56 1.60
CA MET A 96 6.45 19.43 0.42
C MET A 96 5.68 19.47 -0.90
N PRO A 97 4.96 20.55 -1.23
CA PRO A 97 4.02 20.58 -2.35
C PRO A 97 4.65 20.32 -3.73
N LYS A 98 5.89 20.74 -3.94
CA LYS A 98 6.62 20.48 -5.20
C LYS A 98 6.92 18.99 -5.36
N VAL A 99 7.45 18.37 -4.32
CA VAL A 99 7.78 16.93 -4.26
C VAL A 99 6.50 16.10 -4.40
N PHE A 100 5.44 16.46 -3.68
CA PHE A 100 4.13 15.79 -3.79
C PHE A 100 3.56 15.84 -5.20
N LYS A 101 3.64 16.99 -5.89
CA LYS A 101 3.20 17.11 -7.29
C LYS A 101 3.99 16.18 -8.22
N GLU A 102 5.28 16.08 -8.02
CA GLU A 102 6.15 15.18 -8.77
C GLU A 102 5.82 13.73 -8.48
N PHE A 103 5.68 13.36 -7.20
CA PHE A 103 5.26 12.03 -6.75
C PHE A 103 3.93 11.61 -7.36
N LYS A 104 2.92 12.46 -7.33
CA LYS A 104 1.61 12.23 -7.96
C LYS A 104 1.72 11.96 -9.46
N LYS A 105 2.61 12.68 -10.16
CA LYS A 105 2.87 12.47 -11.59
C LYS A 105 3.50 11.08 -11.85
N PHE A 106 4.48 10.67 -11.06
CA PHE A 106 5.12 9.35 -11.20
C PHE A 106 4.18 8.22 -10.80
N SER A 107 3.43 8.35 -9.72
CA SER A 107 2.44 7.38 -9.30
C SER A 107 1.42 7.08 -10.39
N LYS A 108 0.91 8.14 -11.06
CA LYS A 108 0.01 7.99 -12.21
C LYS A 108 0.67 7.26 -13.39
N LYS A 109 1.94 7.59 -13.70
CA LYS A 109 2.68 6.91 -14.78
C LYS A 109 2.87 5.42 -14.47
N LEU A 110 3.21 5.07 -13.24
CA LEU A 110 3.40 3.69 -12.83
C LEU A 110 2.09 2.89 -12.92
N GLU A 111 0.98 3.45 -12.43
CA GLU A 111 -0.34 2.80 -12.53
C GLU A 111 -0.75 2.54 -13.99
N ILE A 112 -0.53 3.51 -14.87
CA ILE A 112 -0.82 3.36 -16.31
C ILE A 112 0.11 2.32 -16.95
N HIS A 113 1.40 2.35 -16.64
CA HIS A 113 2.40 1.44 -17.21
C HIS A 113 2.12 -0.02 -16.82
N TYR A 114 1.89 -0.29 -15.55
CA TYR A 114 1.60 -1.63 -15.04
C TYR A 114 0.13 -2.01 -15.21
N ARG A 115 -0.73 -1.05 -15.55
CA ARG A 115 -2.18 -1.23 -15.66
C ARG A 115 -2.80 -1.83 -14.41
N ASP A 116 -2.22 -1.53 -13.24
CA ASP A 116 -2.65 -2.02 -11.93
C ASP A 116 -2.27 -1.05 -10.82
N MET A 117 -2.99 -1.12 -9.69
CA MET A 117 -2.66 -0.38 -8.47
C MET A 117 -1.24 -0.73 -8.01
N GLN A 118 -0.46 0.29 -7.74
CA GLN A 118 0.92 0.14 -7.32
C GLN A 118 1.10 0.47 -5.84
N ASP A 119 1.92 -0.33 -5.18
CA ASP A 119 2.55 -0.09 -3.88
C ASP A 119 3.95 0.46 -4.15
N ILE A 120 4.24 1.63 -3.63
CA ILE A 120 5.42 2.43 -3.98
C ILE A 120 6.20 2.74 -2.71
N GLU A 121 7.49 2.47 -2.75
CA GLU A 121 8.45 2.93 -1.75
C GLU A 121 9.24 4.10 -2.33
N PHE A 122 9.37 5.19 -1.57
CA PHE A 122 10.05 6.37 -2.02
C PHE A 122 10.85 7.04 -0.89
N THR A 123 11.86 7.79 -1.28
CA THR A 123 12.65 8.65 -0.39
C THR A 123 12.77 10.03 -1.01
N VAL A 124 12.77 11.04 -0.18
CA VAL A 124 13.15 12.39 -0.56
C VAL A 124 14.46 12.73 0.16
N GLU A 125 15.47 13.04 -0.62
CA GLU A 125 16.77 13.51 -0.12
C GLU A 125 16.98 14.95 -0.57
N ASN A 126 17.11 15.87 0.37
CA ASN A 126 17.29 17.30 0.09
C ASN A 126 16.25 17.86 -0.91
N ASN A 127 14.97 17.61 -0.64
CA ASN A 127 13.85 18.01 -1.51
C ASN A 127 13.84 17.37 -2.91
N LYS A 128 14.67 16.38 -3.19
CA LYS A 128 14.68 15.61 -4.42
C LYS A 128 14.00 14.25 -4.21
N LEU A 129 13.01 13.97 -5.04
CA LEU A 129 12.28 12.70 -5.00
C LEU A 129 13.09 11.56 -5.63
N TRP A 130 13.09 10.41 -4.97
CA TRP A 130 13.65 9.15 -5.45
C TRP A 130 12.60 8.04 -5.29
N MET A 131 12.29 7.39 -6.40
CA MET A 131 11.42 6.22 -6.42
C MET A 131 12.30 4.99 -6.19
N LEU A 132 12.08 4.27 -5.10
CA LEU A 132 12.94 3.15 -4.71
C LEU A 132 12.43 1.82 -5.26
N GLN A 133 11.15 1.55 -5.07
CA GLN A 133 10.52 0.30 -5.47
C GLN A 133 9.06 0.52 -5.83
N THR A 134 8.57 -0.27 -6.78
CA THR A 134 7.14 -0.40 -7.05
C THR A 134 6.78 -1.87 -7.22
N ARG A 135 5.57 -2.23 -6.80
CA ARG A 135 5.01 -3.58 -6.94
C ARG A 135 3.49 -3.50 -7.04
N SER A 136 2.85 -4.57 -7.51
CA SER A 136 1.39 -4.70 -7.41
C SER A 136 0.95 -4.59 -5.96
N GLY A 137 0.07 -3.62 -5.67
CA GLY A 137 -0.38 -3.35 -4.31
C GLY A 137 -1.26 -4.48 -3.77
N LYS A 138 -0.93 -4.96 -2.57
CA LYS A 138 -1.82 -5.85 -1.81
C LYS A 138 -3.08 -5.08 -1.45
N ARG A 139 -4.24 -5.74 -1.52
CA ARG A 139 -5.54 -5.10 -1.34
C ARG A 139 -6.56 -6.06 -0.76
N THR A 140 -7.60 -5.52 -0.14
CA THR A 140 -8.75 -6.32 0.32
C THR A 140 -9.55 -6.87 -0.86
N ALA A 141 -10.37 -7.89 -0.63
CA ALA A 141 -11.29 -8.44 -1.64
C ALA A 141 -12.22 -7.36 -2.22
N LYS A 142 -12.81 -6.52 -1.37
CA LYS A 142 -13.66 -5.39 -1.75
C LYS A 142 -12.91 -4.41 -2.67
N ALA A 143 -11.70 -4.03 -2.29
CA ALA A 143 -10.87 -3.14 -3.09
C ALA A 143 -10.46 -3.78 -4.43
N ALA A 144 -10.12 -5.07 -4.47
CA ALA A 144 -9.75 -5.76 -5.69
C ALA A 144 -10.85 -5.71 -6.75
N ILE A 145 -12.09 -5.98 -6.37
CA ILE A 145 -13.23 -5.90 -7.27
C ILE A 145 -13.48 -4.47 -7.75
N LYS A 146 -13.50 -3.51 -6.81
CA LYS A 146 -13.70 -2.10 -7.17
C LYS A 146 -12.63 -1.60 -8.13
N ILE A 147 -11.36 -1.88 -7.86
CA ILE A 147 -10.24 -1.48 -8.71
C ILE A 147 -10.37 -2.10 -10.10
N ALA A 148 -10.70 -3.40 -10.21
CA ALA A 148 -10.87 -4.09 -11.48
C ALA A 148 -11.99 -3.44 -12.32
N VAL A 149 -13.13 -3.15 -11.71
CA VAL A 149 -14.27 -2.48 -12.37
C VAL A 149 -13.91 -1.06 -12.81
N ASP A 150 -13.27 -0.29 -11.93
CA ASP A 150 -12.90 1.10 -12.23
C ASP A 150 -11.84 1.16 -13.35
N MET A 151 -10.86 0.25 -13.36
CA MET A 151 -9.85 0.18 -14.43
C MET A 151 -10.43 -0.20 -15.79
N VAL A 152 -11.50 -1.00 -15.85
CA VAL A 152 -12.26 -1.23 -17.09
C VAL A 152 -12.94 0.06 -17.57
N LYS A 153 -13.62 0.77 -16.67
CA LYS A 153 -14.26 2.07 -16.99
C LYS A 153 -13.24 3.10 -17.47
N GLU A 154 -12.06 3.08 -16.90
CA GLU A 154 -10.93 3.94 -17.27
C GLU A 154 -10.22 3.49 -18.56
N LYS A 155 -10.64 2.38 -19.15
CA LYS A 155 -10.05 1.77 -20.36
C LYS A 155 -8.56 1.39 -20.19
N LEU A 156 -8.15 1.10 -18.98
CA LEU A 156 -6.80 0.62 -18.68
C LEU A 156 -6.66 -0.89 -18.92
N ILE A 157 -7.73 -1.65 -18.67
CA ILE A 157 -7.80 -3.09 -18.87
C ILE A 157 -9.11 -3.50 -19.55
N SER A 158 -9.13 -4.67 -20.15
CA SER A 158 -10.36 -5.26 -20.71
C SER A 158 -11.22 -5.92 -19.61
N THR A 159 -12.51 -6.12 -19.89
CA THR A 159 -13.42 -6.86 -18.99
C THR A 159 -12.92 -8.27 -18.71
N LYS A 160 -12.39 -8.96 -19.73
CA LYS A 160 -11.81 -10.30 -19.57
C LYS A 160 -10.61 -10.28 -18.60
N GLU A 161 -9.74 -9.31 -18.77
CA GLU A 161 -8.58 -9.13 -17.89
C GLU A 161 -9.00 -8.80 -16.45
N ALA A 162 -10.02 -7.97 -16.27
CA ALA A 162 -10.57 -7.65 -14.94
C ALA A 162 -11.09 -8.90 -14.21
N VAL A 163 -11.82 -9.77 -14.90
CA VAL A 163 -12.30 -11.03 -14.32
C VAL A 163 -11.14 -11.94 -13.94
N LEU A 164 -10.12 -12.07 -14.79
CA LEU A 164 -8.96 -12.93 -14.52
C LEU A 164 -8.07 -12.42 -13.36
N ARG A 165 -8.15 -11.15 -13.00
CA ARG A 165 -7.37 -10.56 -11.91
C ARG A 165 -7.97 -10.76 -10.53
N VAL A 166 -9.26 -11.03 -10.46
CA VAL A 166 -9.95 -11.30 -9.21
C VAL A 166 -9.82 -12.78 -8.88
N ASP A 167 -9.06 -13.10 -7.84
CA ASP A 167 -8.92 -14.47 -7.36
C ASP A 167 -10.28 -14.96 -6.84
N PRO A 168 -10.84 -16.08 -7.40
CA PRO A 168 -12.10 -16.63 -6.91
C PRO A 168 -12.13 -16.93 -5.42
N ASN A 169 -11.00 -17.34 -4.84
CA ASN A 169 -10.89 -17.66 -3.42
C ASN A 169 -11.12 -16.46 -2.51
N ILE A 170 -10.82 -15.24 -2.99
CA ILE A 170 -11.07 -14.04 -2.18
C ILE A 170 -12.54 -13.67 -2.11
N LEU A 171 -13.38 -14.19 -3.02
CA LEU A 171 -14.82 -13.92 -3.01
C LEU A 171 -15.49 -14.50 -1.77
N ASP A 172 -14.99 -15.63 -1.27
CA ASP A 172 -15.50 -16.23 -0.04
C ASP A 172 -15.38 -15.26 1.15
N THR A 173 -14.35 -14.44 1.17
CA THR A 173 -14.18 -13.44 2.24
C THR A 173 -15.26 -12.36 2.24
N LEU A 174 -15.91 -12.12 1.10
CA LEU A 174 -17.00 -11.16 0.98
C LEU A 174 -18.34 -11.73 1.47
N LEU A 175 -18.42 -13.05 1.59
CA LEU A 175 -19.59 -13.76 2.12
C LEU A 175 -19.57 -13.86 3.65
N HIS A 176 -18.43 -13.53 4.28
CA HIS A 176 -18.35 -13.49 5.74
C HIS A 176 -19.23 -12.39 6.31
N PRO A 177 -19.86 -12.63 7.47
CA PRO A 177 -20.62 -11.60 8.17
C PRO A 177 -19.73 -10.36 8.43
N THR A 178 -20.30 -9.21 8.15
CA THR A 178 -19.66 -7.91 8.44
C THR A 178 -20.56 -7.09 9.37
N LEU A 179 -19.97 -6.17 10.10
CA LEU A 179 -20.74 -5.24 10.90
C LEU A 179 -21.42 -4.21 9.97
N ASP A 180 -22.67 -3.89 10.24
CA ASP A 180 -23.36 -2.81 9.57
C ASP A 180 -22.64 -1.47 9.88
N GLU A 181 -22.18 -0.79 8.83
CA GLU A 181 -21.47 0.48 8.97
C GLU A 181 -22.34 1.59 9.60
N LYS A 182 -23.66 1.48 9.42
CA LYS A 182 -24.66 2.45 9.92
C LYS A 182 -25.18 2.12 11.32
N ALA A 183 -24.90 0.92 11.84
CA ALA A 183 -25.34 0.53 13.15
C ALA A 183 -24.64 1.37 14.26
N GLU A 184 -25.38 1.72 15.29
CA GLU A 184 -24.81 2.37 16.46
C GLU A 184 -23.82 1.42 17.14
N LYS A 185 -22.59 1.88 17.36
CA LYS A 185 -21.48 1.06 17.86
C LYS A 185 -20.86 1.68 19.11
N LYS A 186 -20.68 0.88 20.14
CA LYS A 186 -19.86 1.24 21.29
C LYS A 186 -18.52 0.53 21.16
N ILE A 187 -17.48 1.28 20.79
CA ILE A 187 -16.12 0.75 20.71
C ILE A 187 -15.58 0.64 22.14
N ILE A 188 -15.27 -0.58 22.59
CA ILE A 188 -14.71 -0.85 23.91
C ILE A 188 -13.21 -1.09 23.89
N ALA A 189 -12.65 -1.53 22.76
CA ALA A 189 -11.22 -1.72 22.54
C ALA A 189 -10.90 -1.72 21.05
N THR A 190 -9.63 -1.48 20.73
CA THR A 190 -9.09 -1.57 19.37
C THR A 190 -7.89 -2.51 19.36
N GLY A 191 -7.74 -3.33 18.33
CA GLY A 191 -6.64 -4.28 18.19
C GLY A 191 -6.27 -4.53 16.75
N LEU A 192 -5.21 -5.30 16.54
CA LEU A 192 -4.79 -5.72 15.19
C LEU A 192 -5.68 -6.87 14.71
N PRO A 193 -6.22 -6.80 13.48
CA PRO A 193 -7.05 -7.86 12.94
C PRO A 193 -6.22 -9.11 12.62
N ALA A 194 -6.60 -10.26 13.16
CA ALA A 194 -5.96 -11.54 12.86
C ALA A 194 -6.59 -12.23 11.63
N SER A 195 -7.88 -11.98 11.37
CA SER A 195 -8.61 -12.49 10.22
C SER A 195 -9.72 -11.52 9.82
N PRO A 196 -10.19 -11.56 8.55
CA PRO A 196 -11.34 -10.76 8.13
C PRO A 196 -12.65 -11.25 8.73
N GLY A 197 -13.67 -10.36 8.72
CA GLY A 197 -15.03 -10.69 9.14
C GLY A 197 -15.37 -10.23 10.55
N ALA A 198 -16.61 -10.53 10.96
CA ALA A 198 -17.14 -10.25 12.30
C ALA A 198 -17.59 -11.56 12.96
N ALA A 199 -17.38 -11.67 14.24
CA ALA A 199 -17.84 -12.81 15.05
C ALA A 199 -18.54 -12.33 16.31
N SER A 200 -19.49 -13.12 16.80
CA SER A 200 -20.13 -12.91 18.07
C SER A 200 -20.05 -14.20 18.92
N GLY A 201 -19.92 -14.05 20.21
CA GLY A 201 -19.82 -15.20 21.13
C GLY A 201 -19.67 -14.77 22.57
N LYS A 202 -19.70 -15.77 23.49
CA LYS A 202 -19.34 -15.53 24.88
C LYS A 202 -17.84 -15.38 25.03
N VAL A 203 -17.42 -14.42 25.84
CA VAL A 203 -16.02 -14.31 26.26
C VAL A 203 -15.73 -15.46 27.22
N THR A 204 -14.73 -16.28 26.88
CA THR A 204 -14.27 -17.41 27.69
C THR A 204 -12.91 -17.10 28.28
#